data_d5f18df28b98cce6b922f09eb831ddb6
#
_entry.id   d5f18df28b98cce6b922f09eb831ddb6
#
_cell.length_a   1.000
_cell.length_b   1.000
_cell.length_c   1.000
_cell.angle_alpha   90.00
_cell.angle_beta   90.00
_cell.angle_gamma   90.00
#
_symmetry.space_group_name_H-M   'P 1'
#
loop_
_entity.id
_entity.type
_entity.pdbx_description
1 polymer ?
#
loop_
_entity_poly.entity_id
_entity_poly.type
_entity_poly.pdbx_seq_one_letter_code
_entity_poly.pdbx_strand_id
1 'polypeptide(L)'
;MKKVLIISYYWPPSAGSGVQRWLKFAKYLPKFNWKPFIYTPNNPYFEIKDDKLLSNMSAELVVWKKNIWEPYAFKDKIFGKGEKDQSAGIISNKKSIKNYILNWIRGNVFIPDPKVFWVKPSVNFLLNKIKKEEIGYVITTGPPHSMHLIGLEIKKNIPNIKWISDFRDPWSKLDLLQEFHLSKYAFRKHQKLEKRVLNNSDLILTVSERWSKEFTELGAQKVELITNGFDAEDFNFNKKNNNKFIIGHYGLLNHLRNPIYLWKELDIICNENPDFKSKLELHFSGNLDQGVIDQINAFPNLKDKVKYLGYLAHSKVIEEYNNASVLLLLLFNSESGLGNYPGK
;
A
#
# COMPACT_ATOMS: atom_id res chain seq x y z
N MET A 1 -19.91 13.29 -20.08
CA MET A 1 -19.13 12.54 -19.07
C MET A 1 -18.59 13.51 -18.03
N LYS A 2 -18.74 13.20 -16.73
CA LYS A 2 -18.09 13.96 -15.66
C LYS A 2 -16.59 13.69 -15.68
N LYS A 3 -15.78 14.74 -15.48
CA LYS A 3 -14.31 14.62 -15.49
C LYS A 3 -13.76 14.58 -14.08
N VAL A 4 -12.88 13.63 -13.78
CA VAL A 4 -12.25 13.46 -12.47
C VAL A 4 -10.74 13.30 -12.60
N LEU A 5 -9.99 14.07 -11.82
CA LEU A 5 -8.55 13.93 -11.69
C LEU A 5 -8.21 13.06 -10.48
N ILE A 6 -7.46 11.99 -10.71
CA ILE A 6 -6.96 11.08 -9.68
C ILE A 6 -5.47 11.36 -9.49
N ILE A 7 -5.07 11.79 -8.30
CA ILE A 7 -3.70 12.09 -7.91
C ILE A 7 -3.18 10.91 -7.10
N SER A 8 -2.26 10.14 -7.66
CA SER A 8 -1.66 8.95 -7.05
C SER A 8 -0.15 8.93 -7.24
N TYR A 9 0.58 8.63 -6.18
CA TYR A 9 2.02 8.37 -6.29
C TYR A 9 2.28 6.99 -6.90
N TYR A 10 1.56 5.97 -6.41
CA TYR A 10 1.67 4.59 -6.91
C TYR A 10 0.77 4.39 -8.12
N TRP A 11 1.41 4.26 -9.28
CA TRP A 11 0.76 4.03 -10.58
C TRP A 11 1.68 3.12 -11.44
N PRO A 12 1.14 2.31 -12.36
CA PRO A 12 2.01 1.49 -13.22
C PRO A 12 3.15 2.30 -13.87
N PRO A 13 4.38 1.76 -13.90
CA PRO A 13 4.79 0.37 -13.65
C PRO A 13 5.07 0.02 -12.18
N SER A 14 4.72 0.86 -11.19
CA SER A 14 4.81 0.46 -9.80
C SER A 14 3.97 -0.79 -9.55
N ALA A 15 4.50 -1.71 -8.75
CA ALA A 15 3.79 -2.90 -8.30
C ALA A 15 3.34 -2.80 -6.84
N GLY A 16 2.58 -3.79 -6.41
CA GLY A 16 2.07 -3.93 -5.04
C GLY A 16 0.65 -3.42 -4.83
N SER A 17 0.16 -3.61 -3.61
CA SER A 17 -1.25 -3.35 -3.24
C SER A 17 -1.69 -1.90 -3.41
N GLY A 18 -0.77 -0.95 -3.32
CA GLY A 18 -1.06 0.48 -3.45
C GLY A 18 -1.52 0.92 -4.84
N VAL A 19 -1.24 0.12 -5.89
CA VAL A 19 -1.57 0.42 -7.28
C VAL A 19 -2.95 -0.08 -7.66
N GLN A 20 -3.32 -1.30 -7.25
CA GLN A 20 -4.47 -2.03 -7.76
C GLN A 20 -5.80 -1.29 -7.59
N ARG A 21 -6.05 -0.70 -6.42
CA ARG A 21 -7.30 -0.02 -6.11
C ARG A 21 -7.65 1.04 -7.16
N TRP A 22 -6.78 2.01 -7.39
CA TRP A 22 -7.07 3.11 -8.31
C TRP A 22 -6.86 2.76 -9.76
N LEU A 23 -6.01 1.79 -10.08
CA LEU A 23 -5.91 1.22 -11.42
C LEU A 23 -7.25 0.59 -11.83
N LYS A 24 -7.85 -0.22 -10.95
CA LYS A 24 -9.15 -0.87 -11.21
C LYS A 24 -10.30 0.13 -11.20
N PHE A 25 -10.34 1.09 -10.30
CA PHE A 25 -11.35 2.15 -10.34
C PHE A 25 -11.26 2.95 -11.62
N ALA A 26 -10.07 3.34 -12.07
CA ALA A 26 -9.90 4.06 -13.34
C ALA A 26 -10.37 3.23 -14.55
N LYS A 27 -10.20 1.90 -14.54
CA LYS A 27 -10.71 0.97 -15.54
C LYS A 27 -12.25 1.00 -15.62
N TYR A 28 -12.92 1.06 -14.47
CA TYR A 28 -14.39 0.93 -14.41
C TYR A 28 -15.13 2.27 -14.43
N LEU A 29 -14.53 3.40 -14.06
CA LEU A 29 -15.16 4.72 -14.05
C LEU A 29 -15.86 5.09 -15.37
N PRO A 30 -15.31 4.78 -16.57
CA PRO A 30 -15.99 5.06 -17.83
C PRO A 30 -17.34 4.37 -17.99
N LYS A 31 -17.51 3.18 -17.43
CA LYS A 31 -18.81 2.44 -17.41
C LYS A 31 -19.91 3.19 -16.65
N PHE A 32 -19.51 4.13 -15.77
CA PHE A 32 -20.41 4.98 -14.98
C PHE A 32 -20.45 6.43 -15.46
N ASN A 33 -20.10 6.67 -16.72
CA ASN A 33 -20.11 8.00 -17.35
C ASN A 33 -19.12 9.00 -16.73
N TRP A 34 -17.96 8.52 -16.22
CA TRP A 34 -16.86 9.32 -15.73
C TRP A 34 -15.65 9.20 -16.64
N LYS A 35 -14.97 10.33 -16.91
CA LYS A 35 -13.68 10.35 -17.61
C LYS A 35 -12.56 10.59 -16.62
N PRO A 36 -11.76 9.56 -16.27
CA PRO A 36 -10.63 9.71 -15.37
C PRO A 36 -9.43 10.33 -16.09
N PHE A 37 -8.76 11.24 -15.39
CA PHE A 37 -7.44 11.76 -15.67
C PHE A 37 -6.53 11.34 -14.52
N ILE A 38 -5.35 10.82 -14.81
CA ILE A 38 -4.40 10.38 -13.79
C ILE A 38 -3.25 11.36 -13.71
N TYR A 39 -2.85 11.71 -12.51
CA TYR A 39 -1.62 12.45 -12.27
C TYR A 39 -0.70 11.66 -11.35
N THR A 40 0.54 11.42 -11.81
CA THR A 40 1.53 10.58 -11.16
C THR A 40 2.95 11.13 -11.41
N PRO A 41 3.97 10.82 -10.57
CA PRO A 41 5.34 11.21 -10.87
C PRO A 41 5.88 10.54 -12.13
N ASN A 42 6.80 11.22 -12.83
CA ASN A 42 7.45 10.70 -14.03
C ASN A 42 8.65 9.81 -13.71
N ASN A 43 9.39 10.14 -12.65
CA ASN A 43 10.64 9.48 -12.23
C ASN A 43 10.59 9.04 -10.75
N PRO A 44 9.53 8.32 -10.33
CA PRO A 44 9.41 7.89 -8.93
C PRO A 44 10.41 6.79 -8.60
N TYR A 45 10.81 6.73 -7.34
CA TYR A 45 11.55 5.59 -6.84
C TYR A 45 10.57 4.47 -6.46
N PHE A 46 10.55 3.42 -7.27
CA PHE A 46 9.79 2.20 -7.00
C PHE A 46 10.73 1.03 -6.73
N GLU A 47 10.55 0.38 -5.60
CA GLU A 47 11.32 -0.81 -5.22
C GLU A 47 10.96 -2.00 -6.12
N ILE A 48 9.69 -2.11 -6.49
CA ILE A 48 9.17 -3.21 -7.29
C ILE A 48 8.40 -2.64 -8.48
N LYS A 49 8.67 -3.18 -9.66
CA LYS A 49 8.00 -2.82 -10.91
C LYS A 49 7.36 -4.04 -11.54
N ASP A 50 6.19 -3.83 -12.14
CA ASP A 50 5.48 -4.81 -12.96
C ASP A 50 4.98 -4.11 -14.22
N ASP A 51 5.73 -4.27 -15.32
CA ASP A 51 5.41 -3.65 -16.59
C ASP A 51 4.15 -4.24 -17.25
N LYS A 52 3.73 -5.45 -16.83
CA LYS A 52 2.48 -6.07 -17.31
C LYS A 52 1.24 -5.29 -16.89
N LEU A 53 1.31 -4.51 -15.81
CA LEU A 53 0.21 -3.65 -15.39
C LEU A 53 -0.07 -2.53 -16.40
N LEU A 54 0.90 -2.13 -17.23
CA LEU A 54 0.71 -1.13 -18.29
C LEU A 54 -0.20 -1.65 -19.40
N SER A 55 -0.12 -2.93 -19.75
CA SER A 55 -0.95 -3.54 -20.79
C SER A 55 -2.43 -3.64 -20.40
N ASN A 56 -2.75 -3.59 -19.11
CA ASN A 56 -4.12 -3.63 -18.60
C ASN A 56 -4.80 -2.25 -18.57
N MET A 57 -4.10 -1.20 -19.01
CA MET A 57 -4.63 0.15 -19.05
C MET A 57 -5.37 0.39 -20.36
N SER A 58 -6.52 1.08 -20.30
CA SER A 58 -7.19 1.56 -21.51
C SER A 58 -6.30 2.55 -22.25
N ALA A 59 -6.22 2.44 -23.59
CA ALA A 59 -5.49 3.38 -24.43
C ALA A 59 -6.06 4.82 -24.37
N GLU A 60 -7.33 4.96 -23.95
CA GLU A 60 -7.99 6.26 -23.79
C GLU A 60 -7.69 6.96 -22.47
N LEU A 61 -6.98 6.28 -21.54
CA LEU A 61 -6.69 6.84 -20.23
C LEU A 61 -5.63 7.94 -20.33
N VAL A 62 -6.00 9.15 -19.96
CA VAL A 62 -5.08 10.30 -19.96
C VAL A 62 -4.24 10.28 -18.69
N VAL A 63 -2.92 10.13 -18.85
CA VAL A 63 -1.97 10.13 -17.74
C VAL A 63 -1.02 11.32 -17.86
N TRP A 64 -1.09 12.22 -16.88
CA TRP A 64 -0.16 13.34 -16.78
C TRP A 64 0.97 12.98 -15.80
N LYS A 65 2.18 13.35 -16.20
CA LYS A 65 3.38 13.06 -15.42
C LYS A 65 4.20 14.33 -15.19
N LYS A 66 4.81 14.43 -14.01
CA LYS A 66 5.76 15.49 -13.69
C LYS A 66 6.91 14.90 -12.87
N ASN A 67 8.12 15.38 -13.10
CA ASN A 67 9.27 14.94 -12.33
C ASN A 67 9.09 15.26 -10.84
N ILE A 68 9.52 14.31 -10.02
CA ILE A 68 9.59 14.44 -8.56
C ILE A 68 11.04 14.47 -8.12
N TRP A 69 11.34 15.28 -7.11
CA TRP A 69 12.58 15.19 -6.37
C TRP A 69 12.35 14.39 -5.09
N GLU A 70 13.12 13.32 -4.90
CA GLU A 70 13.01 12.44 -3.73
C GLU A 70 14.36 12.33 -3.03
N PRO A 71 14.44 12.56 -1.71
CA PRO A 71 15.68 12.46 -0.94
C PRO A 71 16.35 11.08 -1.02
N TYR A 72 15.55 10.03 -1.22
CA TYR A 72 16.08 8.65 -1.32
C TYR A 72 16.95 8.39 -2.55
N ALA A 73 16.72 9.10 -3.65
CA ALA A 73 17.59 9.01 -4.82
C ALA A 73 19.04 9.46 -4.52
N PHE A 74 19.23 10.29 -3.48
CA PHE A 74 20.54 10.71 -2.99
C PHE A 74 21.15 9.74 -1.97
N LYS A 75 20.33 8.98 -1.23
CA LYS A 75 20.80 7.99 -0.25
C LYS A 75 21.76 6.99 -0.90
N ASP A 76 21.36 6.42 -2.04
CA ASP A 76 22.17 5.44 -2.77
C ASP A 76 23.46 6.02 -3.35
N LYS A 77 23.46 7.33 -3.67
CA LYS A 77 24.66 8.05 -4.14
C LYS A 77 25.63 8.41 -3.01
N ILE A 78 25.14 8.75 -1.83
CA ILE A 78 25.96 9.23 -0.70
C ILE A 78 26.45 8.05 0.16
N PHE A 79 25.62 7.01 0.33
CA PHE A 79 25.88 5.91 1.27
C PHE A 79 26.21 4.57 0.59
N GLY A 80 26.33 4.55 -0.76
CA GLY A 80 26.50 3.33 -1.55
C GLY A 80 25.22 2.52 -1.62
N LYS A 81 25.13 1.61 -2.61
CA LYS A 81 24.08 0.57 -2.64
C LYS A 81 24.34 -0.37 -1.47
N GLY A 82 23.80 -0.05 -0.31
CA GLY A 82 23.68 -1.02 0.80
C GLY A 82 22.81 -2.19 0.38
N GLU A 83 22.93 -3.32 1.09
CA GLU A 83 22.04 -4.48 0.97
C GLU A 83 20.61 -4.00 0.70
N LYS A 84 19.92 -4.60 -0.29
CA LYS A 84 18.59 -4.24 -0.78
C LYS A 84 17.71 -3.76 0.36
N ASP A 85 17.62 -2.46 0.52
CA ASP A 85 16.85 -1.83 1.59
C ASP A 85 15.37 -2.10 1.28
N GLN A 86 14.84 -2.79 2.12
CA GLN A 86 13.56 -3.31 2.49
C GLN A 86 12.39 -2.49 1.97
N SER A 87 11.50 -3.21 1.32
CA SER A 87 10.19 -2.84 0.80
C SER A 87 9.40 -1.94 1.74
N ALA A 88 8.52 -1.12 1.18
CA ALA A 88 7.55 -0.34 1.95
C ALA A 88 6.84 -1.23 2.98
N GLY A 89 7.12 -1.00 4.28
CA GLY A 89 6.55 -1.77 5.40
C GLY A 89 7.51 -2.68 6.16
N ILE A 90 8.78 -2.85 5.72
CA ILE A 90 9.79 -3.50 6.55
C ILE A 90 10.81 -2.45 7.01
N ILE A 91 10.93 -2.29 8.30
CA ILE A 91 12.01 -1.54 8.93
C ILE A 91 13.07 -2.54 9.35
N SER A 92 14.32 -2.30 8.93
CA SER A 92 15.43 -3.14 9.35
C SER A 92 15.57 -3.15 10.86
N ASN A 93 15.41 -4.31 11.47
CA ASN A 93 15.64 -4.52 12.91
C ASN A 93 17.13 -4.47 13.30
N LYS A 94 18.04 -4.20 12.35
CA LYS A 94 19.45 -3.96 12.67
C LYS A 94 19.54 -2.65 13.47
N LYS A 95 19.74 -2.74 14.77
CA LYS A 95 20.00 -1.62 15.70
C LYS A 95 21.32 -0.93 15.32
N SER A 96 21.28 -0.09 14.28
CA SER A 96 22.39 0.76 13.88
C SER A 96 22.05 2.20 14.17
N ILE A 97 22.96 2.94 14.78
CA ILE A 97 22.84 4.40 15.00
C ILE A 97 22.51 5.13 13.68
N LYS A 98 23.08 4.67 12.56
CA LYS A 98 22.79 5.19 11.22
C LYS A 98 21.31 5.05 10.86
N ASN A 99 20.71 3.86 11.07
CA ASN A 99 19.29 3.61 10.79
C ASN A 99 18.39 4.44 11.72
N TYR A 100 18.77 4.60 12.99
CA TYR A 100 18.05 5.46 13.92
C TYR A 100 18.01 6.92 13.42
N ILE A 101 19.14 7.49 13.04
CA ILE A 101 19.24 8.88 12.53
C ILE A 101 18.41 9.01 11.23
N LEU A 102 18.51 8.08 10.29
CA LEU A 102 17.75 8.11 9.04
C LEU A 102 16.23 8.05 9.27
N ASN A 103 15.77 7.18 10.18
CA ASN A 103 14.37 7.10 10.57
C ASN A 103 13.90 8.37 11.27
N TRP A 104 14.73 8.93 12.16
CA TRP A 104 14.44 10.19 12.82
C TRP A 104 14.29 11.35 11.80
N ILE A 105 15.22 11.49 10.86
CA ILE A 105 15.14 12.50 9.79
C ILE A 105 13.88 12.29 8.96
N ARG A 106 13.57 11.02 8.59
CA ARG A 106 12.38 10.67 7.80
C ARG A 106 11.09 11.14 8.46
N GLY A 107 10.95 10.93 9.77
CA GLY A 107 9.71 11.28 10.49
C GLY A 107 9.64 12.73 10.94
N ASN A 108 10.79 13.37 11.22
CA ASN A 108 10.79 14.70 11.84
C ASN A 108 11.03 15.84 10.87
N VAL A 109 11.72 15.58 9.75
CA VAL A 109 12.05 16.61 8.74
C VAL A 109 11.09 16.53 7.55
N PHE A 110 10.84 15.33 7.04
CA PHE A 110 10.02 15.12 5.85
C PHE A 110 8.54 14.85 6.22
N ILE A 111 7.83 15.88 6.61
CA ILE A 111 6.42 15.79 7.07
C ILE A 111 5.48 16.25 5.97
N PRO A 112 4.50 15.39 5.55
CA PRO A 112 4.10 14.09 6.12
C PRO A 112 4.97 12.91 5.69
N ASP A 113 5.67 13.03 4.59
CA ASP A 113 6.51 12.01 3.97
C ASP A 113 7.48 12.67 2.97
N PRO A 114 8.51 11.97 2.48
CA PRO A 114 9.52 12.53 1.59
C PRO A 114 9.02 13.05 0.24
N LYS A 115 7.75 12.79 -0.12
CA LYS A 115 7.12 13.29 -1.35
C LYS A 115 6.57 14.71 -1.18
N VAL A 116 6.70 15.31 -0.01
CA VAL A 116 6.24 16.68 0.29
C VAL A 116 6.80 17.73 -0.68
N PHE A 117 8.00 17.53 -1.19
CA PHE A 117 8.63 18.43 -2.17
C PHE A 117 7.92 18.44 -3.53
N TRP A 118 7.11 17.41 -3.82
CA TRP A 118 6.32 17.33 -5.05
C TRP A 118 5.02 18.13 -4.98
N VAL A 119 4.59 18.55 -3.79
CA VAL A 119 3.30 19.23 -3.58
C VAL A 119 3.24 20.53 -4.38
N LYS A 120 4.13 21.50 -4.13
CA LYS A 120 4.11 22.81 -4.78
C LYS A 120 4.26 22.73 -6.30
N PRO A 121 5.23 21.97 -6.86
CA PRO A 121 5.33 21.81 -8.32
C PRO A 121 4.11 21.15 -8.96
N SER A 122 3.46 20.21 -8.25
CA SER A 122 2.24 19.55 -8.73
C SER A 122 1.06 20.51 -8.77
N VAL A 123 0.84 21.29 -7.73
CA VAL A 123 -0.25 22.27 -7.68
C VAL A 123 -0.12 23.25 -8.85
N ASN A 124 1.04 23.87 -9.02
CA ASN A 124 1.29 24.82 -10.12
C ASN A 124 1.01 24.24 -11.51
N PHE A 125 1.35 22.95 -11.71
CA PHE A 125 1.07 22.26 -12.96
C PHE A 125 -0.42 21.95 -13.13
N LEU A 126 -1.07 21.46 -12.06
CA LEU A 126 -2.43 20.95 -12.13
C LEU A 126 -3.49 22.05 -12.22
N LEU A 127 -3.28 23.22 -11.62
CA LEU A 127 -4.25 24.32 -11.70
C LEU A 127 -4.58 24.70 -13.16
N ASN A 128 -3.55 24.80 -14.01
CA ASN A 128 -3.74 25.07 -15.42
C ASN A 128 -4.45 23.92 -16.15
N LYS A 129 -4.09 22.67 -15.83
CA LYS A 129 -4.70 21.48 -16.44
C LYS A 129 -6.17 21.33 -16.05
N ILE A 130 -6.49 21.52 -14.77
CA ILE A 130 -7.87 21.46 -14.26
C ILE A 130 -8.75 22.48 -14.97
N LYS A 131 -8.27 23.72 -15.12
CA LYS A 131 -9.01 24.78 -15.82
C LYS A 131 -9.18 24.44 -17.32
N LYS A 132 -8.12 24.03 -18.01
CA LYS A 132 -8.15 23.70 -19.44
C LYS A 132 -9.11 22.55 -19.74
N GLU A 133 -9.10 21.54 -18.92
CA GLU A 133 -9.92 20.32 -19.10
C GLU A 133 -11.29 20.44 -18.42
N GLU A 134 -11.60 21.53 -17.75
CA GLU A 134 -12.87 21.73 -17.02
C GLU A 134 -13.15 20.59 -16.01
N ILE A 135 -12.14 20.23 -15.23
CA ILE A 135 -12.25 19.15 -14.24
C ILE A 135 -12.99 19.66 -13.01
N GLY A 136 -14.12 19.05 -12.67
CA GLY A 136 -14.93 19.42 -11.51
C GLY A 136 -14.64 18.61 -10.24
N TYR A 137 -13.92 17.49 -10.37
CA TYR A 137 -13.68 16.55 -9.27
C TYR A 137 -12.20 16.19 -9.18
N VAL A 138 -11.67 16.19 -7.96
CA VAL A 138 -10.30 15.76 -7.66
C VAL A 138 -10.34 14.67 -6.62
N ILE A 139 -9.61 13.59 -6.84
CA ILE A 139 -9.40 12.52 -5.88
C ILE A 139 -7.92 12.45 -5.55
N THR A 140 -7.59 12.43 -4.28
CA THR A 140 -6.21 12.18 -3.79
C THR A 140 -6.19 10.89 -2.99
N THR A 141 -5.21 10.02 -3.23
CA THR A 141 -5.10 8.73 -2.51
C THR A 141 -3.79 8.64 -1.74
N GLY A 142 -3.87 8.24 -0.50
CA GLY A 142 -2.74 8.07 0.42
C GLY A 142 -2.77 6.70 1.13
N PRO A 143 -1.62 6.22 1.65
CA PRO A 143 -0.29 6.84 1.58
C PRO A 143 0.34 6.80 0.18
N PRO A 144 1.28 7.70 -0.17
CA PRO A 144 1.85 8.78 0.66
C PRO A 144 0.85 9.92 0.92
N HIS A 145 0.84 10.47 2.14
CA HIS A 145 -0.14 11.50 2.53
C HIS A 145 0.16 12.89 1.96
N SER A 146 1.36 13.12 1.42
CA SER A 146 1.68 14.32 0.62
C SER A 146 0.71 14.52 -0.55
N MET A 147 0.09 13.46 -1.07
CA MET A 147 -0.92 13.56 -2.12
C MET A 147 -2.13 14.37 -1.66
N HIS A 148 -2.55 14.20 -0.41
CA HIS A 148 -3.66 14.97 0.16
C HIS A 148 -3.31 16.46 0.31
N LEU A 149 -2.04 16.80 0.52
CA LEU A 149 -1.61 18.21 0.55
C LEU A 149 -1.73 18.87 -0.84
N ILE A 150 -1.54 18.10 -1.93
CA ILE A 150 -1.81 18.60 -3.29
C ILE A 150 -3.31 18.93 -3.42
N GLY A 151 -4.20 18.03 -3.00
CA GLY A 151 -5.64 18.24 -2.99
C GLY A 151 -6.06 19.45 -2.16
N LEU A 152 -5.50 19.59 -0.95
CA LEU A 152 -5.75 20.73 -0.07
C LEU A 152 -5.39 22.07 -0.70
N GLU A 153 -4.23 22.17 -1.36
CA GLU A 153 -3.81 23.39 -2.03
C GLU A 153 -4.63 23.65 -3.32
N ILE A 154 -5.02 22.61 -4.07
CA ILE A 154 -5.98 22.78 -5.20
C ILE A 154 -7.32 23.30 -4.70
N LYS A 155 -7.89 22.72 -3.63
CA LYS A 155 -9.17 23.16 -3.05
C LYS A 155 -9.15 24.61 -2.60
N LYS A 156 -8.05 25.09 -2.04
CA LYS A 156 -7.87 26.51 -1.68
C LYS A 156 -7.86 27.43 -2.90
N ASN A 157 -7.23 27.01 -4.00
CA ASN A 157 -7.15 27.83 -5.21
C ASN A 157 -8.43 27.78 -6.07
N ILE A 158 -9.20 26.67 -5.95
CA ILE A 158 -10.45 26.43 -6.67
C ILE A 158 -11.51 25.97 -5.66
N PRO A 159 -12.16 26.87 -4.91
CA PRO A 159 -13.07 26.51 -3.82
C PRO A 159 -14.26 25.63 -4.23
N ASN A 160 -14.75 25.80 -5.47
CA ASN A 160 -15.91 25.07 -5.98
C ASN A 160 -15.58 23.64 -6.46
N ILE A 161 -14.27 23.26 -6.58
CA ILE A 161 -13.91 21.92 -6.98
C ILE A 161 -14.35 20.92 -5.90
N LYS A 162 -14.85 19.76 -6.31
CA LYS A 162 -15.19 18.68 -5.36
C LYS A 162 -13.96 17.84 -5.10
N TRP A 163 -13.46 17.89 -3.87
CA TRP A 163 -12.26 17.16 -3.47
C TRP A 163 -12.60 15.97 -2.58
N ILE A 164 -12.16 14.78 -3.02
CA ILE A 164 -12.32 13.50 -2.34
C ILE A 164 -10.95 13.03 -1.89
N SER A 165 -10.78 12.73 -0.60
CA SER A 165 -9.55 12.17 -0.05
C SER A 165 -9.72 10.69 0.29
N ASP A 166 -9.01 9.81 -0.40
CA ASP A 166 -9.04 8.36 -0.18
C ASP A 166 -7.93 7.97 0.81
N PHE A 167 -8.33 7.76 2.06
CA PHE A 167 -7.47 7.30 3.15
C PHE A 167 -7.54 5.77 3.24
N ARG A 168 -6.62 5.10 2.57
CA ARG A 168 -6.50 3.63 2.64
C ARG A 168 -5.91 3.15 3.97
N ASP A 169 -5.15 4.02 4.62
CA ASP A 169 -4.55 3.84 5.94
C ASP A 169 -4.68 5.14 6.74
N PRO A 170 -4.76 5.08 8.08
CA PRO A 170 -4.75 6.28 8.92
C PRO A 170 -3.41 7.00 8.76
N TRP A 171 -3.39 8.31 9.03
CA TRP A 171 -2.16 9.09 8.87
C TRP A 171 -1.37 9.17 10.18
N SER A 172 -1.86 9.91 11.18
CA SER A 172 -1.13 10.10 12.43
C SER A 172 -1.14 8.88 13.35
N LYS A 173 -2.07 7.95 13.14
CA LYS A 173 -2.17 6.67 13.86
C LYS A 173 -1.54 5.48 13.11
N LEU A 174 -0.80 5.74 12.04
CA LEU A 174 -0.10 4.68 11.32
C LEU A 174 1.02 4.11 12.19
N ASP A 175 1.03 2.78 12.42
CA ASP A 175 2.05 2.10 13.23
C ASP A 175 3.47 2.41 12.79
N LEU A 176 3.68 2.54 11.47
CA LEU A 176 4.96 2.89 10.89
C LEU A 176 5.52 4.23 11.41
N LEU A 177 4.68 5.18 11.81
CA LEU A 177 5.13 6.45 12.37
C LEU A 177 5.78 6.29 13.75
N GLN A 178 5.41 5.28 14.52
CA GLN A 178 6.01 4.99 15.83
C GLN A 178 7.48 4.59 15.69
N GLU A 179 7.83 3.92 14.59
CA GLU A 179 9.19 3.49 14.27
C GLU A 179 10.12 4.66 13.89
N PHE A 180 9.56 5.83 13.60
CA PHE A 180 10.34 7.00 13.18
C PHE A 180 10.81 7.88 14.33
N HIS A 181 10.59 7.49 15.59
CA HIS A 181 11.02 8.23 16.78
C HIS A 181 10.64 9.72 16.71
N LEU A 182 9.34 9.98 16.47
CA LEU A 182 8.85 11.34 16.29
C LEU A 182 9.03 12.20 17.53
N SER A 183 9.53 13.42 17.34
CA SER A 183 9.45 14.45 18.36
C SER A 183 8.00 14.87 18.60
N LYS A 184 7.69 15.40 19.78
CA LYS A 184 6.35 15.95 20.09
C LYS A 184 5.91 17.00 19.08
N TYR A 185 6.85 17.81 18.57
CA TYR A 185 6.58 18.82 17.55
C TYR A 185 6.19 18.17 16.20
N ALA A 186 6.98 17.21 15.73
CA ALA A 186 6.69 16.50 14.48
C ALA A 186 5.35 15.78 14.54
N PHE A 187 5.06 15.07 15.63
CA PHE A 187 3.80 14.38 15.82
C PHE A 187 2.60 15.33 15.78
N ARG A 188 2.67 16.46 16.51
CA ARG A 188 1.63 17.50 16.46
C ARG A 188 1.46 18.09 15.06
N LYS A 189 2.55 18.23 14.30
CA LYS A 189 2.49 18.71 12.91
C LYS A 189 1.77 17.70 12.00
N HIS A 190 2.04 16.40 12.13
CA HIS A 190 1.28 15.35 11.43
C HIS A 190 -0.21 15.45 11.75
N GLN A 191 -0.59 15.47 13.03
CA GLN A 191 -1.99 15.58 13.45
C GLN A 191 -2.68 16.85 12.91
N LYS A 192 -1.98 17.99 12.95
CA LYS A 192 -2.52 19.26 12.42
C LYS A 192 -2.75 19.20 10.92
N LEU A 193 -1.84 18.57 10.16
CA LEU A 193 -1.99 18.42 8.71
C LEU A 193 -3.12 17.46 8.37
N GLU A 194 -3.20 16.31 9.05
CA GLU A 194 -4.28 15.34 8.90
C GLU A 194 -5.64 16.01 9.15
N LYS A 195 -5.82 16.68 10.29
CA LYS A 195 -7.05 17.40 10.63
C LYS A 195 -7.41 18.45 9.58
N ARG A 196 -6.42 19.18 9.04
CA ARG A 196 -6.67 20.15 7.96
C ARG A 196 -7.19 19.48 6.69
N VAL A 197 -6.64 18.33 6.32
CA VAL A 197 -7.10 17.55 5.16
C VAL A 197 -8.52 17.05 5.39
N LEU A 198 -8.80 16.44 6.54
CA LEU A 198 -10.12 15.91 6.88
C LEU A 198 -11.20 16.99 6.86
N ASN A 199 -10.91 18.16 7.43
CA ASN A 199 -11.89 19.25 7.55
C ASN A 199 -12.14 20.02 6.24
N ASN A 200 -11.26 19.90 5.23
CA ASN A 200 -11.39 20.63 3.96
C ASN A 200 -11.76 19.73 2.78
N SER A 201 -11.76 18.41 2.95
CA SER A 201 -12.25 17.48 1.94
C SER A 201 -13.77 17.48 1.91
N ASP A 202 -14.37 17.51 0.71
CA ASP A 202 -15.83 17.38 0.56
C ASP A 202 -16.32 15.96 0.89
N LEU A 203 -15.42 14.96 0.74
CA LEU A 203 -15.69 13.56 1.05
C LEU A 203 -14.38 12.85 1.41
N ILE A 204 -14.42 12.07 2.47
CA ILE A 204 -13.37 11.12 2.83
C ILE A 204 -13.81 9.72 2.41
N LEU A 205 -12.96 9.01 1.69
CA LEU A 205 -13.12 7.57 1.48
C LEU A 205 -12.19 6.84 2.42
N THR A 206 -12.67 5.74 2.98
CA THR A 206 -11.85 4.85 3.80
C THR A 206 -12.23 3.38 3.56
N VAL A 207 -11.43 2.47 4.08
CA VAL A 207 -11.57 1.03 3.80
C VAL A 207 -12.17 0.24 4.96
N SER A 208 -12.34 0.84 6.15
CA SER A 208 -12.90 0.16 7.32
C SER A 208 -13.84 1.04 8.14
N GLU A 209 -14.81 0.41 8.80
CA GLU A 209 -15.76 1.10 9.69
C GLU A 209 -15.05 1.76 10.86
N ARG A 210 -14.00 1.12 11.41
CA ARG A 210 -13.23 1.68 12.50
C ARG A 210 -12.63 3.03 12.10
N TRP A 211 -11.94 3.09 10.96
CA TRP A 211 -11.35 4.35 10.50
C TRP A 211 -12.39 5.37 10.09
N SER A 212 -13.55 4.94 9.59
CA SER A 212 -14.67 5.84 9.32
C SER A 212 -15.11 6.59 10.59
N LYS A 213 -15.27 5.89 11.71
CA LYS A 213 -15.59 6.48 13.01
C LYS A 213 -14.49 7.43 13.47
N GLU A 214 -13.23 7.00 13.43
CA GLU A 214 -12.09 7.80 13.86
C GLU A 214 -11.93 9.09 13.04
N PHE A 215 -12.11 9.05 11.71
CA PHE A 215 -12.04 10.25 10.87
C PHE A 215 -13.20 11.21 11.15
N THR A 216 -14.39 10.71 11.45
CA THR A 216 -15.52 11.52 11.87
C THR A 216 -15.22 12.23 13.20
N GLU A 217 -14.66 11.53 14.18
CA GLU A 217 -14.23 12.11 15.46
C GLU A 217 -13.13 13.17 15.30
N LEU A 218 -12.25 13.02 14.32
CA LEU A 218 -11.21 13.99 13.97
C LEU A 218 -11.76 15.21 13.22
N GLY A 219 -13.04 15.21 12.84
CA GLY A 219 -13.76 16.36 12.27
C GLY A 219 -13.99 16.25 10.76
N ALA A 220 -13.90 15.07 10.16
CA ALA A 220 -14.33 14.87 8.78
C ALA A 220 -15.85 15.09 8.67
N GLN A 221 -16.29 15.92 7.70
CA GLN A 221 -17.70 16.25 7.52
C GLN A 221 -18.51 15.09 6.94
N LYS A 222 -17.91 14.36 6.02
CA LYS A 222 -18.54 13.22 5.35
C LYS A 222 -17.51 12.13 5.11
N VAL A 223 -17.81 10.92 5.61
CA VAL A 223 -16.97 9.73 5.42
C VAL A 223 -17.79 8.63 4.79
N GLU A 224 -17.30 8.02 3.74
CA GLU A 224 -17.91 6.88 3.07
C GLU A 224 -16.96 5.69 3.08
N LEU A 225 -17.52 4.53 3.34
CA LEU A 225 -16.80 3.27 3.38
C LEU A 225 -16.79 2.63 1.98
N ILE A 226 -15.60 2.50 1.38
CA ILE A 226 -15.39 1.69 0.18
C ILE A 226 -14.19 0.78 0.44
N THR A 227 -14.46 -0.47 0.75
CA THR A 227 -13.42 -1.48 1.01
C THR A 227 -12.52 -1.70 -0.20
N ASN A 228 -11.36 -2.32 0.00
CA ASN A 228 -10.63 -2.91 -1.10
C ASN A 228 -11.45 -4.07 -1.66
N GLY A 229 -11.30 -4.31 -2.97
CA GLY A 229 -11.99 -5.36 -3.69
C GLY A 229 -11.04 -6.12 -4.60
N PHE A 230 -11.57 -7.02 -5.38
CA PHE A 230 -10.87 -7.74 -6.42
C PHE A 230 -11.59 -7.53 -7.77
N ASP A 231 -10.87 -7.70 -8.87
CA ASP A 231 -11.44 -7.67 -10.20
C ASP A 231 -11.70 -9.12 -10.66
N ALA A 232 -12.97 -9.49 -10.77
CA ALA A 232 -13.35 -10.86 -11.17
C ALA A 232 -12.79 -11.27 -12.54
N GLU A 233 -12.53 -10.28 -13.43
CA GLU A 233 -11.92 -10.53 -14.74
C GLU A 233 -10.46 -11.01 -14.65
N ASP A 234 -9.78 -10.76 -13.51
CA ASP A 234 -8.41 -11.23 -13.29
C ASP A 234 -8.38 -12.73 -12.90
N PHE A 235 -9.50 -13.29 -12.46
CA PHE A 235 -9.56 -14.65 -11.91
C PHE A 235 -10.08 -15.66 -12.92
N ASN A 236 -9.28 -16.68 -13.18
CA ASN A 236 -9.70 -17.87 -13.88
C ASN A 236 -9.72 -19.02 -12.85
N PHE A 237 -10.92 -19.36 -12.33
CA PHE A 237 -11.11 -20.31 -11.24
C PHE A 237 -10.94 -21.78 -11.69
N ASN A 238 -9.89 -22.07 -12.43
CA ASN A 238 -9.53 -23.45 -12.77
C ASN A 238 -8.70 -24.06 -11.63
N LYS A 239 -9.38 -24.61 -10.62
CA LYS A 239 -8.72 -25.33 -9.52
C LYS A 239 -7.94 -26.50 -10.09
N LYS A 240 -6.63 -26.51 -9.95
CA LYS A 240 -5.81 -27.67 -10.30
C LYS A 240 -5.97 -28.73 -9.22
N ASN A 241 -6.26 -29.97 -9.62
CA ASN A 241 -6.20 -31.10 -8.72
C ASN A 241 -4.73 -31.29 -8.30
N ASN A 242 -4.43 -30.92 -7.05
CA ASN A 242 -3.10 -31.04 -6.48
C ASN A 242 -3.16 -32.07 -5.35
N ASN A 243 -2.26 -33.06 -5.39
CA ASN A 243 -2.13 -34.06 -4.31
C ASN A 243 -1.49 -33.47 -3.04
N LYS A 244 -1.12 -32.18 -3.06
CA LYS A 244 -0.53 -31.44 -1.95
C LYS A 244 -1.57 -30.61 -1.22
N PHE A 245 -1.36 -30.44 0.08
CA PHE A 245 -2.11 -29.51 0.91
C PHE A 245 -1.29 -28.23 1.06
N ILE A 246 -1.57 -27.24 0.23
CA ILE A 246 -0.81 -26.00 0.16
C ILE A 246 -1.47 -24.94 1.03
N ILE A 247 -0.74 -24.43 2.02
CA ILE A 247 -1.11 -23.24 2.78
C ILE A 247 -0.30 -22.08 2.21
N GLY A 248 -0.97 -21.08 1.60
CA GLY A 248 -0.33 -19.99 0.88
C GLY A 248 -0.49 -18.63 1.56
N HIS A 249 0.60 -17.86 1.65
CA HIS A 249 0.57 -16.42 1.98
C HIS A 249 1.34 -15.63 0.96
N TYR A 250 0.65 -14.70 0.29
CA TYR A 250 1.20 -13.93 -0.83
C TYR A 250 1.21 -12.45 -0.48
N GLY A 251 2.33 -11.95 0.03
CA GLY A 251 2.52 -10.55 0.42
C GLY A 251 3.58 -10.36 1.49
N LEU A 252 3.44 -9.27 2.26
CA LEU A 252 4.35 -8.96 3.35
C LEU A 252 4.13 -9.91 4.53
N LEU A 253 5.17 -10.63 4.94
CA LEU A 253 5.21 -11.43 6.17
C LEU A 253 6.45 -11.04 6.98
N ASN A 254 6.24 -10.32 8.06
CA ASN A 254 7.26 -9.90 8.99
C ASN A 254 6.95 -10.37 10.42
N HIS A 255 7.82 -10.07 11.37
CA HIS A 255 7.67 -10.47 12.76
C HIS A 255 6.34 -10.02 13.41
N LEU A 256 5.75 -8.89 12.98
CA LEU A 256 4.46 -8.39 13.49
C LEU A 256 3.24 -9.17 12.95
N ARG A 257 3.42 -9.92 11.88
CA ARG A 257 2.38 -10.75 11.23
C ARG A 257 2.63 -12.24 11.37
N ASN A 258 3.66 -12.62 12.14
CA ASN A 258 4.06 -14.01 12.28
C ASN A 258 3.13 -14.78 13.21
N PRO A 259 2.33 -15.75 12.74
CA PRO A 259 1.40 -16.52 13.56
C PRO A 259 2.13 -17.73 14.19
N ILE A 260 3.01 -17.49 15.14
CA ILE A 260 3.87 -18.53 15.76
C ILE A 260 3.07 -19.73 16.30
N TYR A 261 1.85 -19.48 16.82
CA TYR A 261 0.99 -20.55 17.31
C TYR A 261 0.47 -21.45 16.18
N LEU A 262 0.22 -20.90 14.98
CA LEU A 262 -0.16 -21.70 13.82
C LEU A 262 0.96 -22.67 13.44
N TRP A 263 2.21 -22.19 13.44
CA TRP A 263 3.35 -23.04 13.13
C TRP A 263 3.51 -24.18 14.13
N LYS A 264 3.35 -23.86 15.42
CA LYS A 264 3.38 -24.86 16.49
C LYS A 264 2.30 -25.93 16.30
N GLU A 265 1.06 -25.53 16.04
CA GLU A 265 -0.04 -26.49 15.84
C GLU A 265 0.16 -27.34 14.57
N LEU A 266 0.65 -26.75 13.48
CA LEU A 266 0.97 -27.51 12.26
C LEU A 266 2.09 -28.53 12.51
N ASP A 267 3.09 -28.21 13.32
CA ASP A 267 4.15 -29.16 13.69
C ASP A 267 3.58 -30.35 14.48
N ILE A 268 2.68 -30.10 15.43
CA ILE A 268 1.98 -31.16 16.20
C ILE A 268 1.16 -32.04 15.27
N ILE A 269 0.32 -31.45 14.41
CA ILE A 269 -0.51 -32.20 13.45
C ILE A 269 0.36 -33.04 12.52
N CYS A 270 1.48 -32.50 12.03
CA CYS A 270 2.42 -33.25 11.20
C CYS A 270 3.05 -34.44 11.95
N ASN A 271 3.28 -34.31 13.24
CA ASN A 271 3.80 -35.39 14.06
C ASN A 271 2.79 -36.50 14.27
N GLU A 272 1.52 -36.15 14.45
CA GLU A 272 0.41 -37.08 14.70
C GLU A 272 -0.14 -37.73 13.42
N ASN A 273 0.01 -37.07 12.27
CA ASN A 273 -0.55 -37.51 10.98
C ASN A 273 0.51 -37.51 9.87
N PRO A 274 1.17 -38.66 9.62
CA PRO A 274 2.19 -38.80 8.58
C PRO A 274 1.67 -38.54 7.17
N ASP A 275 0.40 -38.86 6.87
CA ASP A 275 -0.22 -38.58 5.56
C ASP A 275 -0.35 -37.07 5.35
N PHE A 276 -0.86 -36.31 6.32
CA PHE A 276 -0.89 -34.87 6.27
C PHE A 276 0.50 -34.27 6.12
N LYS A 277 1.47 -34.74 6.92
CA LYS A 277 2.89 -34.31 6.83
C LYS A 277 3.45 -34.49 5.41
N SER A 278 3.12 -35.61 4.75
CA SER A 278 3.62 -35.89 3.40
C SER A 278 3.06 -34.95 2.33
N LYS A 279 1.88 -34.38 2.57
CA LYS A 279 1.16 -33.51 1.64
C LYS A 279 1.33 -32.02 1.92
N LEU A 280 1.64 -31.64 3.18
CA LEU A 280 1.75 -30.24 3.57
C LEU A 280 2.89 -29.51 2.85
N GLU A 281 2.57 -28.34 2.29
CA GLU A 281 3.50 -27.35 1.79
C GLU A 281 3.09 -25.95 2.24
N LEU A 282 4.07 -25.13 2.63
CA LEU A 282 3.89 -23.72 3.03
C LEU A 282 4.46 -22.83 1.94
N HIS A 283 3.60 -22.20 1.14
CA HIS A 283 4.02 -21.35 0.03
C HIS A 283 3.99 -19.89 0.43
N PHE A 284 5.13 -19.21 0.29
CA PHE A 284 5.24 -17.78 0.58
C PHE A 284 5.77 -17.03 -0.64
N SER A 285 5.13 -15.90 -0.95
CA SER A 285 5.61 -14.98 -1.98
C SER A 285 5.49 -13.55 -1.51
N GLY A 286 6.40 -12.70 -1.98
CA GLY A 286 6.47 -11.30 -1.61
C GLY A 286 7.63 -11.03 -0.66
N ASN A 287 7.45 -10.01 0.20
CA ASN A 287 8.51 -9.63 1.11
C ASN A 287 8.41 -10.43 2.42
N LEU A 288 9.39 -11.29 2.62
CA LEU A 288 9.43 -12.23 3.75
C LEU A 288 10.65 -11.93 4.64
N ASP A 289 10.40 -11.73 5.94
CA ASP A 289 11.45 -11.58 6.94
C ASP A 289 12.15 -12.93 7.16
N GLN A 290 13.48 -12.96 7.02
CA GLN A 290 14.28 -14.16 7.23
C GLN A 290 14.08 -14.74 8.64
N GLY A 291 13.91 -13.90 9.66
CA GLY A 291 13.66 -14.35 11.02
C GLY A 291 12.37 -15.16 11.17
N VAL A 292 11.36 -14.91 10.31
CA VAL A 292 10.12 -15.72 10.29
C VAL A 292 10.40 -17.09 9.67
N ILE A 293 11.17 -17.14 8.59
CA ILE A 293 11.59 -18.42 7.97
C ILE A 293 12.38 -19.26 8.98
N ASP A 294 13.31 -18.64 9.68
CA ASP A 294 14.16 -19.31 10.67
C ASP A 294 13.33 -19.88 11.81
N GLN A 295 12.29 -19.15 12.25
CA GLN A 295 11.37 -19.63 13.28
C GLN A 295 10.51 -20.81 12.79
N ILE A 296 10.03 -20.79 11.55
CA ILE A 296 9.28 -21.93 10.98
C ILE A 296 10.21 -23.15 10.86
N ASN A 297 11.41 -22.95 10.38
CA ASN A 297 12.40 -24.04 10.22
C ASN A 297 12.91 -24.62 11.56
N ALA A 298 12.70 -23.92 12.68
CA ALA A 298 12.99 -24.43 14.00
C ALA A 298 12.02 -25.53 14.45
N PHE A 299 10.85 -25.67 13.81
CA PHE A 299 9.89 -26.76 14.05
C PHE A 299 10.31 -28.00 13.24
N PRO A 300 10.58 -29.15 13.89
CA PRO A 300 11.18 -30.32 13.23
C PRO A 300 10.40 -30.86 12.03
N ASN A 301 9.05 -30.81 12.12
CA ASN A 301 8.18 -31.32 11.06
C ASN A 301 7.88 -30.30 9.95
N LEU A 302 8.26 -29.01 10.12
CA LEU A 302 8.03 -27.94 9.16
C LEU A 302 9.26 -27.49 8.37
N LYS A 303 10.46 -27.90 8.80
CA LYS A 303 11.75 -27.47 8.25
C LYS A 303 11.82 -27.52 6.71
N ASP A 304 11.32 -28.59 6.09
CA ASP A 304 11.40 -28.81 4.64
C ASP A 304 10.07 -28.51 3.94
N LYS A 305 9.11 -27.87 4.62
CA LYS A 305 7.78 -27.58 4.08
C LYS A 305 7.68 -26.17 3.48
N VAL A 306 8.63 -25.30 3.79
CA VAL A 306 8.62 -23.91 3.33
C VAL A 306 9.11 -23.82 1.89
N LYS A 307 8.29 -23.25 1.02
CA LYS A 307 8.64 -22.85 -0.34
C LYS A 307 8.52 -21.34 -0.50
N TYR A 308 9.66 -20.66 -0.59
CA TYR A 308 9.70 -19.24 -0.87
C TYR A 308 9.79 -19.02 -2.38
N LEU A 309 8.74 -18.41 -2.95
CA LEU A 309 8.58 -18.21 -4.39
C LEU A 309 9.15 -16.86 -4.87
N GLY A 310 9.76 -16.09 -3.95
CA GLY A 310 10.22 -14.74 -4.27
C GLY A 310 9.06 -13.76 -4.53
N TYR A 311 9.36 -12.67 -5.24
CA TYR A 311 8.32 -11.76 -5.69
C TYR A 311 7.66 -12.31 -6.96
N LEU A 312 6.34 -12.41 -6.94
CA LEU A 312 5.55 -12.84 -8.10
C LEU A 312 4.78 -11.64 -8.68
N ALA A 313 4.71 -11.54 -10.01
CA ALA A 313 3.81 -10.63 -10.69
C ALA A 313 2.34 -10.97 -10.35
N HIS A 314 1.45 -9.97 -10.39
CA HIS A 314 0.05 -10.13 -9.97
C HIS A 314 -0.67 -11.34 -10.61
N SER A 315 -0.50 -11.54 -11.93
CA SER A 315 -1.07 -12.69 -12.63
C SER A 315 -0.58 -14.04 -12.09
N LYS A 316 0.69 -14.13 -11.68
CA LYS A 316 1.26 -15.34 -11.10
C LYS A 316 0.79 -15.59 -9.67
N VAL A 317 0.54 -14.51 -8.89
CA VAL A 317 -0.09 -14.63 -7.57
C VAL A 317 -1.48 -15.24 -7.70
N ILE A 318 -2.26 -14.85 -8.71
CA ILE A 318 -3.59 -15.42 -8.97
C ILE A 318 -3.51 -16.91 -9.34
N GLU A 319 -2.51 -17.31 -10.13
CA GLU A 319 -2.26 -18.74 -10.40
C GLU A 319 -1.98 -19.52 -9.11
N GLU A 320 -1.18 -18.96 -8.20
CA GLU A 320 -0.89 -19.57 -6.90
C GLU A 320 -2.10 -19.63 -5.98
N TYR A 321 -3.05 -18.67 -6.06
CA TYR A 321 -4.32 -18.76 -5.34
C TYR A 321 -5.13 -20.00 -5.77
N ASN A 322 -5.10 -20.34 -7.07
CA ASN A 322 -5.78 -21.53 -7.60
C ASN A 322 -5.09 -22.84 -7.17
N ASN A 323 -3.79 -22.80 -6.88
CA ASN A 323 -3.04 -23.95 -6.42
C ASN A 323 -3.18 -24.17 -4.90
N ALA A 324 -3.47 -23.14 -4.14
CA ALA A 324 -3.54 -23.22 -2.68
C ALA A 324 -4.81 -23.95 -2.20
N SER A 325 -4.65 -24.77 -1.18
CA SER A 325 -5.77 -25.39 -0.45
C SER A 325 -6.36 -24.42 0.56
N VAL A 326 -5.49 -23.58 1.18
CA VAL A 326 -5.83 -22.55 2.16
C VAL A 326 -5.03 -21.30 1.88
N LEU A 327 -5.68 -20.13 1.88
CA LEU A 327 -5.03 -18.84 1.83
C LEU A 327 -4.98 -18.22 3.22
N LEU A 328 -3.77 -17.81 3.66
CA LEU A 328 -3.59 -17.14 4.93
C LEU A 328 -3.70 -15.63 4.75
N LEU A 329 -4.61 -15.01 5.49
CA LEU A 329 -4.71 -13.57 5.64
C LEU A 329 -4.14 -13.18 7.00
N LEU A 330 -2.90 -12.67 7.02
CA LEU A 330 -2.19 -12.33 8.24
C LEU A 330 -2.21 -10.81 8.44
N LEU A 331 -2.77 -10.38 9.56
CA LEU A 331 -2.86 -8.97 9.97
C LEU A 331 -1.88 -8.67 11.09
N PHE A 332 -1.59 -7.38 11.32
CA PHE A 332 -0.86 -6.95 12.51
C PHE A 332 -1.71 -7.21 13.77
N ASN A 333 -1.09 -7.76 14.80
CA ASN A 333 -1.70 -7.84 16.12
C ASN A 333 -1.48 -6.51 16.87
N SER A 334 -2.14 -5.46 16.40
CA SER A 334 -2.06 -4.11 16.93
C SER A 334 -3.41 -3.41 16.85
N GLU A 335 -3.56 -2.31 17.59
CA GLU A 335 -4.76 -1.46 17.54
C GLU A 335 -5.09 -1.00 16.11
N SER A 336 -4.08 -0.60 15.33
CA SER A 336 -4.28 -0.21 13.94
C SER A 336 -4.59 -1.39 13.02
N GLY A 337 -4.08 -2.57 13.34
CA GLY A 337 -4.34 -3.81 12.62
C GLY A 337 -5.83 -4.18 12.58
N LEU A 338 -6.58 -3.83 13.61
CA LEU A 338 -8.04 -4.06 13.69
C LEU A 338 -8.84 -3.26 12.64
N GLY A 339 -8.27 -2.22 12.04
CA GLY A 339 -8.88 -1.45 10.97
C GLY A 339 -8.39 -1.81 9.57
N ASN A 340 -7.47 -2.76 9.42
CA ASN A 340 -6.90 -3.11 8.14
C ASN A 340 -7.81 -4.03 7.32
N TYR A 341 -8.13 -3.58 6.10
CA TYR A 341 -8.77 -4.40 5.06
C TYR A 341 -7.79 -4.59 3.89
N PRO A 342 -6.97 -5.65 3.90
CA PRO A 342 -5.98 -5.89 2.84
C PRO A 342 -6.66 -6.08 1.49
N GLY A 343 -6.01 -5.60 0.42
CA GLY A 343 -6.46 -5.81 -0.96
C GLY A 343 -5.95 -7.12 -1.59
N LYS A 344 -5.85 -8.18 -0.78
CA LYS A 344 -5.36 -9.51 -1.20
C LYS A 344 -6.52 -10.46 -1.33
#